data_28f2700dcd3a8bc7444ac3b0fb1a4a87
#
_entry.id   28f2700dcd3a8bc7444ac3b0fb1a4a87
#
_cell.length_a   1.000
_cell.length_b   1.000
_cell.length_c   1.000
_cell.angle_alpha   90.00
_cell.angle_beta   90.00
_cell.angle_gamma   90.00
#
_symmetry.space_group_name_H-M   'P 1'
#
loop_
_entity.id
_entity.type
_entity.pdbx_description
1 polymer ?
#
loop_
_entity_poly.entity_id
_entity_poly.type
_entity_poly.pdbx_seq_one_letter_code
_entity_poly.pdbx_strand_id
1 'polypeptide(L)'
;MEELKYKIMNFINGIISKYNDKKYWKMKFKIQNNEVILPIKILYLIRMKRMESFNGASLGNRLNQSCYFKSKPKLPHGLKGIFISNYAKIGKNVTIYQQVTIGFDGVDWTKAPIIGDNVVIYPGAKITGDIIIGDNSIIGTNCVVFEDVPSNSLVVLEKPRIIVKDRLD
;
A
#
# COMPACT_ATOMS: atom_id res chain seq x y z
N MET A 1 12.20 17.67 22.60
CA MET A 1 12.08 16.36 23.30
C MET A 1 11.19 15.38 22.53
N GLU A 2 10.00 15.75 22.11
CA GLU A 2 9.07 14.88 21.36
C GLU A 2 9.62 14.41 20.00
N GLU A 3 10.27 15.30 19.25
CA GLU A 3 10.87 14.94 17.96
C GLU A 3 11.99 13.89 18.09
N LEU A 4 12.79 13.98 19.16
CA LEU A 4 13.84 12.98 19.45
C LEU A 4 13.23 11.63 19.81
N LYS A 5 12.20 11.61 20.66
CA LYS A 5 11.46 10.38 21.00
C LYS A 5 10.86 9.73 19.76
N TYR A 6 10.28 10.53 18.86
CA TYR A 6 9.73 10.04 17.59
C TYR A 6 10.81 9.44 16.69
N LYS A 7 11.98 10.06 16.57
CA LYS A 7 13.12 9.53 15.81
C LYS A 7 13.65 8.21 16.39
N ILE A 8 13.77 8.14 17.73
CA ILE A 8 14.21 6.92 18.43
C ILE A 8 13.19 5.79 18.20
N MET A 9 11.89 6.07 18.34
CA MET A 9 10.85 5.06 18.14
C MET A 9 10.82 4.55 16.70
N ASN A 10 10.99 5.43 15.70
CA ASN A 10 11.11 5.02 14.30
C ASN A 10 12.35 4.15 14.03
N PHE A 11 13.47 4.45 14.68
CA PHE A 11 14.68 3.63 14.59
C PHE A 11 14.45 2.23 15.19
N ILE A 12 13.88 2.16 16.38
CA ILE A 12 13.52 0.89 17.05
C ILE A 12 12.54 0.08 16.19
N ASN A 13 11.49 0.71 15.68
CA ASN A 13 10.53 0.08 14.78
C ASN A 13 11.20 -0.45 13.49
N GLY A 14 12.16 0.29 12.96
CA GLY A 14 12.95 -0.14 11.79
C GLY A 14 13.76 -1.40 12.06
N ILE A 15 14.33 -1.53 13.26
CA ILE A 15 15.07 -2.74 13.67
C ILE A 15 14.12 -3.93 13.85
N ILE A 16 13.05 -3.73 14.59
CA ILE A 16 12.06 -4.79 14.91
C ILE A 16 11.34 -5.28 13.66
N SER A 17 10.88 -4.36 12.81
CA SER A 17 10.15 -4.71 11.58
C SER A 17 11.05 -5.21 10.46
N LYS A 18 12.37 -5.15 10.61
CA LYS A 18 13.36 -5.39 9.55
C LYS A 18 13.12 -4.57 8.27
N TYR A 19 12.30 -3.53 8.35
CA TYR A 19 11.98 -2.63 7.25
C TYR A 19 12.81 -1.35 7.34
N ASN A 20 13.68 -1.17 6.37
CA ASN A 20 14.40 0.09 6.21
C ASN A 20 13.79 0.87 5.03
N ASP A 21 12.99 1.86 5.35
CA ASP A 21 12.24 2.68 4.42
C ASP A 21 13.12 3.31 3.32
N LYS A 22 14.19 4.01 3.67
CA LYS A 22 15.11 4.61 2.69
C LYS A 22 15.70 3.59 1.74
N LYS A 23 16.17 2.45 2.29
CA LYS A 23 16.82 1.40 1.51
C LYS A 23 15.85 0.68 0.59
N TYR A 24 14.63 0.40 1.08
CA TYR A 24 13.58 -0.24 0.29
C TYR A 24 13.22 0.60 -0.94
N TRP A 25 12.85 1.87 -0.75
CA TRP A 25 12.41 2.74 -1.84
C TRP A 25 13.54 3.10 -2.80
N LYS A 26 14.79 3.22 -2.32
CA LYS A 26 15.96 3.36 -3.21
C LYS A 26 16.10 2.17 -4.16
N MET A 27 15.97 0.94 -3.66
CA MET A 27 16.00 -0.27 -4.49
C MET A 27 14.82 -0.33 -5.46
N LYS A 28 13.60 -0.02 -4.96
CA LYS A 28 12.37 0.00 -5.76
C LYS A 28 12.48 0.91 -6.97
N PHE A 29 12.87 2.17 -6.78
CA PHE A 29 12.98 3.13 -7.87
C PHE A 29 14.11 2.79 -8.85
N LYS A 30 15.24 2.28 -8.39
CA LYS A 30 16.31 1.80 -9.27
C LYS A 30 15.85 0.66 -10.18
N ILE A 31 15.04 -0.26 -9.67
CA ILE A 31 14.43 -1.32 -10.48
C ILE A 31 13.41 -0.74 -11.45
N GLN A 32 12.54 0.14 -10.99
CA GLN A 32 11.46 0.74 -11.77
C GLN A 32 12.01 1.56 -12.95
N ASN A 33 13.11 2.30 -12.74
CA ASN A 33 13.74 3.15 -13.75
C ASN A 33 14.76 2.39 -14.65
N ASN A 34 14.88 1.07 -14.48
CA ASN A 34 15.88 0.25 -15.19
C ASN A 34 17.35 0.70 -14.99
N GLU A 35 17.67 1.25 -13.82
CA GLU A 35 19.02 1.76 -13.47
C GLU A 35 19.99 0.64 -13.02
N VAL A 36 19.57 -0.62 -13.04
CA VAL A 36 20.38 -1.73 -12.54
C VAL A 36 20.34 -2.93 -13.48
N ILE A 37 21.49 -3.58 -13.62
CA ILE A 37 21.64 -4.81 -14.40
C ILE A 37 20.94 -6.01 -13.70
N LEU A 38 20.63 -7.04 -14.47
CA LEU A 38 19.84 -8.19 -14.01
C LEU A 38 20.32 -8.83 -12.69
N PRO A 39 21.61 -9.12 -12.47
CA PRO A 39 22.06 -9.71 -11.20
C PRO A 39 21.76 -8.83 -9.98
N ILE A 40 21.97 -7.51 -10.11
CA ILE A 40 21.68 -6.53 -9.06
C ILE A 40 20.17 -6.42 -8.85
N LYS A 41 19.37 -6.46 -9.92
CA LYS A 41 17.90 -6.46 -9.84
C LYS A 41 17.39 -7.64 -9.03
N ILE A 42 17.92 -8.84 -9.26
CA ILE A 42 17.57 -10.06 -8.51
C ILE A 42 17.93 -9.89 -7.03
N LEU A 43 19.14 -9.41 -6.72
CA LEU A 43 19.58 -9.18 -5.34
C LEU A 43 18.68 -8.17 -4.61
N TYR A 44 18.27 -7.08 -5.28
CA TYR A 44 17.35 -6.09 -4.74
C TYR A 44 15.96 -6.70 -4.49
N LEU A 45 15.45 -7.48 -5.43
CA LEU A 45 14.16 -8.17 -5.27
C LEU A 45 14.18 -9.13 -4.07
N ILE A 46 15.24 -9.93 -3.90
CA ILE A 46 15.39 -10.83 -2.74
C ILE A 46 15.34 -10.03 -1.43
N ARG A 47 16.10 -8.91 -1.35
CA ARG A 47 16.11 -8.06 -0.15
C ARG A 47 14.76 -7.43 0.14
N MET A 48 14.09 -6.92 -0.91
CA MET A 48 12.75 -6.32 -0.78
C MET A 48 11.72 -7.36 -0.36
N LYS A 49 11.72 -8.53 -0.99
CA LYS A 49 10.82 -9.64 -0.64
C LYS A 49 11.00 -10.13 0.79
N ARG A 50 12.23 -10.15 1.32
CA ARG A 50 12.47 -10.46 2.75
C ARG A 50 11.83 -9.42 3.67
N MET A 51 11.95 -8.12 3.35
CA MET A 51 11.31 -7.04 4.12
C MET A 51 9.78 -7.14 4.04
N GLU A 52 9.22 -7.40 2.85
CA GLU A 52 7.80 -7.60 2.62
C GLU A 52 7.26 -8.80 3.41
N SER A 53 7.88 -9.96 3.25
CA SER A 53 7.47 -11.20 3.92
C SER A 53 7.47 -11.07 5.45
N PHE A 54 8.50 -10.44 6.02
CA PHE A 54 8.57 -10.19 7.45
C PHE A 54 7.43 -9.30 7.98
N ASN A 55 6.90 -8.41 7.13
CA ASN A 55 5.79 -7.52 7.47
C ASN A 55 4.42 -8.05 7.00
N GLY A 56 4.34 -9.29 6.51
CA GLY A 56 3.13 -9.84 5.92
C GLY A 56 2.60 -8.99 4.77
N ALA A 57 3.50 -8.52 3.91
CA ALA A 57 3.18 -7.56 2.86
C ALA A 57 3.66 -8.01 1.47
N SER A 58 3.12 -7.39 0.44
CA SER A 58 3.60 -7.49 -0.95
C SER A 58 3.28 -6.20 -1.70
N LEU A 59 4.30 -5.48 -2.15
CA LEU A 59 4.13 -4.25 -2.92
C LEU A 59 4.30 -4.49 -4.45
N GLY A 60 3.84 -5.63 -4.93
CA GLY A 60 3.78 -5.94 -6.35
C GLY A 60 5.17 -5.99 -7.02
N ASN A 61 6.20 -6.45 -6.32
CA ASN A 61 7.54 -6.53 -6.87
C ASN A 61 7.79 -7.87 -7.57
N ARG A 62 8.02 -7.84 -8.89
CA ARG A 62 8.38 -8.99 -9.72
C ARG A 62 9.54 -8.62 -10.66
N LEU A 63 10.16 -9.64 -11.27
CA LEU A 63 11.31 -9.44 -12.15
C LEU A 63 10.94 -8.70 -13.45
N ASN A 64 9.85 -9.11 -14.08
CA ASN A 64 9.43 -8.60 -15.38
C ASN A 64 8.36 -7.52 -15.30
N GLN A 65 7.57 -7.50 -14.24
CA GLN A 65 6.48 -6.56 -14.03
C GLN A 65 6.37 -6.20 -12.56
N SER A 66 6.45 -4.92 -12.25
CA SER A 66 6.31 -4.43 -10.88
C SER A 66 5.31 -3.30 -10.82
N CYS A 67 4.57 -3.22 -9.72
CA CYS A 67 3.72 -2.07 -9.42
C CYS A 67 4.50 -0.77 -9.64
N TYR A 68 3.88 0.16 -10.36
CA TYR A 68 4.47 1.46 -10.67
C TYR A 68 4.08 2.49 -9.61
N PHE A 69 5.05 3.23 -9.10
CA PHE A 69 4.86 4.35 -8.17
C PHE A 69 5.41 5.63 -8.79
N LYS A 70 4.57 6.66 -8.96
CA LYS A 70 5.03 7.98 -9.41
C LYS A 70 5.95 8.65 -8.37
N SER A 71 5.70 8.43 -7.09
CA SER A 71 6.55 8.85 -5.98
C SER A 71 6.48 7.85 -4.84
N LYS A 72 7.39 7.98 -3.86
CA LYS A 72 7.32 7.20 -2.64
C LYS A 72 6.01 7.52 -1.89
N PRO A 73 5.16 6.53 -1.59
CA PRO A 73 3.97 6.75 -0.78
C PRO A 73 4.32 7.02 0.68
N LYS A 74 3.41 7.68 1.39
CA LYS A 74 3.45 7.78 2.86
C LYS A 74 2.90 6.48 3.44
N LEU A 75 3.67 5.81 4.28
CA LEU A 75 3.28 4.57 4.97
C LEU A 75 3.36 4.78 6.49
N PRO A 76 2.33 5.33 7.13
CA PRO A 76 2.37 5.70 8.55
C PRO A 76 2.74 4.54 9.48
N HIS A 77 2.36 3.32 9.13
CA HIS A 77 2.64 2.11 9.89
C HIS A 77 3.63 1.14 9.18
N GLY A 78 4.44 1.66 8.24
CA GLY A 78 5.34 0.83 7.42
C GLY A 78 4.58 -0.08 6.46
N LEU A 79 5.12 -1.27 6.20
CA LEU A 79 4.55 -2.22 5.22
C LEU A 79 3.43 -3.10 5.77
N LYS A 80 3.10 -3.05 7.05
CA LYS A 80 2.27 -4.05 7.76
C LYS A 80 0.97 -4.40 7.03
N GLY A 81 0.90 -5.61 6.49
CA GLY A 81 -0.28 -6.18 5.86
C GLY A 81 -0.72 -5.50 4.55
N ILE A 82 0.15 -4.71 3.91
CA ILE A 82 -0.17 -4.04 2.64
C ILE A 82 0.08 -5.00 1.48
N PHE A 83 -0.96 -5.24 0.67
CA PHE A 83 -0.87 -6.05 -0.55
C PHE A 83 -1.22 -5.21 -1.78
N ILE A 84 -0.30 -5.11 -2.73
CA ILE A 84 -0.49 -4.37 -3.98
C ILE A 84 -0.17 -5.28 -5.17
N SER A 85 -1.06 -5.32 -6.16
CA SER A 85 -0.84 -6.02 -7.43
C SER A 85 0.37 -5.46 -8.17
N ASN A 86 1.10 -6.33 -8.85
CA ASN A 86 2.24 -5.92 -9.69
C ASN A 86 1.84 -5.12 -10.94
N TYR A 87 0.56 -5.06 -11.28
CA TYR A 87 0.01 -4.23 -12.37
C TYR A 87 -0.60 -2.92 -11.91
N ALA A 88 -0.81 -2.73 -10.61
CA ALA A 88 -1.33 -1.47 -10.08
C ALA A 88 -0.40 -0.28 -10.38
N LYS A 89 -1.00 0.89 -10.54
CA LYS A 89 -0.28 2.15 -10.72
C LYS A 89 -0.66 3.09 -9.58
N ILE A 90 0.34 3.65 -8.90
CA ILE A 90 0.15 4.50 -7.73
C ILE A 90 0.68 5.91 -8.05
N GLY A 91 -0.15 6.90 -7.84
CA GLY A 91 0.12 8.32 -8.07
C GLY A 91 1.14 8.93 -7.12
N LYS A 92 1.24 10.27 -7.16
CA LYS A 92 2.10 11.05 -6.25
C LYS A 92 1.41 11.27 -4.90
N ASN A 93 2.21 11.39 -3.84
CA ASN A 93 1.76 11.77 -2.48
C ASN A 93 0.66 10.87 -1.92
N VAL A 94 0.52 9.64 -2.41
CA VAL A 94 -0.48 8.70 -1.90
C VAL A 94 -0.11 8.27 -0.48
N THR A 95 -1.11 8.24 0.41
CA THR A 95 -0.97 7.71 1.77
C THR A 95 -1.67 6.36 1.86
N ILE A 96 -0.94 5.33 2.28
CA ILE A 96 -1.48 3.97 2.39
C ILE A 96 -1.26 3.48 3.82
N TYR A 97 -2.35 3.19 4.51
CA TYR A 97 -2.30 2.64 5.86
C TYR A 97 -2.16 1.12 5.85
N GLN A 98 -1.98 0.53 7.03
CA GLN A 98 -1.83 -0.91 7.19
C GLN A 98 -3.06 -1.70 6.71
N GLN A 99 -2.83 -2.97 6.31
CA GLN A 99 -3.85 -3.94 5.89
C GLN A 99 -4.64 -3.53 4.63
N VAL A 100 -4.16 -2.53 3.88
CA VAL A 100 -4.74 -2.14 2.60
C VAL A 100 -4.42 -3.19 1.54
N THR A 101 -5.41 -3.53 0.71
CA THR A 101 -5.22 -4.36 -0.48
C THR A 101 -5.57 -3.55 -1.73
N ILE A 102 -4.68 -3.53 -2.72
CA ILE A 102 -4.91 -2.99 -4.06
C ILE A 102 -4.66 -4.13 -5.04
N GLY A 103 -5.72 -4.77 -5.51
CA GLY A 103 -5.67 -6.03 -6.23
C GLY A 103 -6.44 -6.03 -7.56
N PHE A 104 -6.30 -7.10 -8.32
CA PHE A 104 -7.14 -7.37 -9.49
C PHE A 104 -8.47 -8.01 -9.05
N ASP A 105 -9.40 -8.16 -9.99
CA ASP A 105 -10.76 -8.66 -9.76
C ASP A 105 -10.88 -10.18 -9.51
N GLY A 106 -9.77 -10.90 -9.55
CA GLY A 106 -9.73 -12.36 -9.42
C GLY A 106 -9.81 -13.11 -10.76
N VAL A 107 -10.12 -12.43 -11.86
CA VAL A 107 -10.25 -13.03 -13.19
C VAL A 107 -9.03 -12.74 -14.06
N ASP A 108 -8.73 -11.46 -14.30
CA ASP A 108 -7.59 -11.03 -15.11
C ASP A 108 -6.56 -10.31 -14.22
N TRP A 109 -5.48 -11.04 -13.91
CA TRP A 109 -4.40 -10.51 -13.06
C TRP A 109 -3.64 -9.30 -13.64
N THR A 110 -3.82 -8.99 -14.93
CA THR A 110 -3.24 -7.79 -15.56
C THR A 110 -4.07 -6.53 -15.32
N LYS A 111 -5.36 -6.69 -14.98
CA LYS A 111 -6.29 -5.63 -14.67
C LYS A 111 -6.25 -5.29 -13.19
N ALA A 112 -5.66 -4.16 -12.88
CA ALA A 112 -5.43 -3.73 -11.50
C ALA A 112 -5.63 -2.22 -11.36
N PRO A 113 -6.01 -1.73 -10.17
CA PRO A 113 -6.38 -0.36 -9.94
C PRO A 113 -5.30 0.66 -10.32
N ILE A 114 -5.77 1.81 -10.81
CA ILE A 114 -4.99 3.03 -10.97
C ILE A 114 -5.38 3.98 -9.84
N ILE A 115 -4.44 4.32 -8.98
CA ILE A 115 -4.64 5.25 -7.88
C ILE A 115 -4.09 6.61 -8.29
N GLY A 116 -4.92 7.63 -8.22
CA GLY A 116 -4.57 9.02 -8.53
C GLY A 116 -3.59 9.67 -7.56
N ASP A 117 -3.32 10.94 -7.78
CA ASP A 117 -2.40 11.73 -6.96
C ASP A 117 -3.12 12.20 -5.66
N ASN A 118 -2.39 12.32 -4.56
CA ASN A 118 -2.87 12.78 -3.23
C ASN A 118 -3.99 11.92 -2.61
N VAL A 119 -4.17 10.68 -3.04
CA VAL A 119 -5.18 9.77 -2.49
C VAL A 119 -4.77 9.29 -1.11
N VAL A 120 -5.74 9.21 -0.19
CA VAL A 120 -5.55 8.64 1.14
C VAL A 120 -6.36 7.36 1.27
N ILE A 121 -5.71 6.26 1.60
CA ILE A 121 -6.35 4.94 1.74
C ILE A 121 -6.19 4.48 3.18
N TYR A 122 -7.31 4.50 3.92
CA TYR A 122 -7.34 4.18 5.34
C TYR A 122 -7.24 2.67 5.64
N PRO A 123 -6.97 2.30 6.92
CA PRO A 123 -6.70 0.92 7.31
C PRO A 123 -7.75 -0.08 6.84
N GLY A 124 -7.29 -1.22 6.35
CA GLY A 124 -8.15 -2.34 5.97
C GLY A 124 -8.90 -2.19 4.66
N ALA A 125 -8.84 -1.03 3.98
CA ALA A 125 -9.54 -0.83 2.71
C ALA A 125 -9.08 -1.82 1.63
N LYS A 126 -10.02 -2.27 0.79
CA LYS A 126 -9.82 -3.18 -0.33
C LYS A 126 -10.25 -2.49 -1.62
N ILE A 127 -9.34 -2.35 -2.57
CA ILE A 127 -9.57 -1.71 -3.86
C ILE A 127 -9.23 -2.76 -4.92
N THR A 128 -10.21 -3.23 -5.68
CA THR A 128 -10.04 -4.36 -6.59
C THR A 128 -10.69 -4.10 -7.94
N GLY A 129 -10.06 -4.61 -9.00
CA GLY A 129 -10.58 -4.53 -10.37
C GLY A 129 -9.81 -3.57 -11.25
N ASP A 130 -10.28 -3.46 -12.49
CA ASP A 130 -9.77 -2.52 -13.49
C ASP A 130 -10.45 -1.14 -13.30
N ILE A 131 -10.12 -0.48 -12.20
CA ILE A 131 -10.78 0.73 -11.74
C ILE A 131 -9.82 1.89 -11.51
N ILE A 132 -10.35 3.10 -11.52
CA ILE A 132 -9.60 4.34 -11.29
C ILE A 132 -10.10 5.00 -10.00
N ILE A 133 -9.18 5.25 -9.08
CA ILE A 133 -9.43 6.13 -7.94
C ILE A 133 -8.90 7.51 -8.29
N GLY A 134 -9.81 8.46 -8.45
CA GLY A 134 -9.49 9.83 -8.86
C GLY A 134 -8.64 10.58 -7.83
N ASP A 135 -7.98 11.66 -8.29
CA ASP A 135 -7.08 12.47 -7.47
C ASP A 135 -7.78 13.07 -6.24
N ASN A 136 -7.04 13.28 -5.17
CA ASN A 136 -7.50 13.88 -3.90
C ASN A 136 -8.64 13.11 -3.22
N SER A 137 -8.88 11.86 -3.60
CA SER A 137 -9.96 11.05 -3.00
C SER A 137 -9.48 10.37 -1.70
N ILE A 138 -10.45 10.07 -0.85
CA ILE A 138 -10.23 9.41 0.44
C ILE A 138 -11.04 8.12 0.45
N ILE A 139 -10.37 7.00 0.70
CA ILE A 139 -11.00 5.69 0.89
C ILE A 139 -11.01 5.37 2.39
N GLY A 140 -12.19 5.31 2.96
CA GLY A 140 -12.41 5.10 4.38
C GLY A 140 -11.97 3.72 4.86
N THR A 141 -11.88 3.59 6.18
CA THR A 141 -11.46 2.34 6.86
C THR A 141 -12.39 1.18 6.49
N ASN A 142 -11.78 0.04 6.14
CA ASN A 142 -12.47 -1.21 5.75
C ASN A 142 -13.43 -1.08 4.55
N CYS A 143 -13.39 0.02 3.79
CA CYS A 143 -14.18 0.12 2.56
C CYS A 143 -13.72 -0.90 1.52
N VAL A 144 -14.69 -1.49 0.82
CA VAL A 144 -14.45 -2.34 -0.34
C VAL A 144 -14.88 -1.58 -1.59
N VAL A 145 -13.93 -1.33 -2.50
CA VAL A 145 -14.12 -0.52 -3.70
C VAL A 145 -13.84 -1.39 -4.92
N PHE A 146 -14.83 -1.53 -5.79
CA PHE A 146 -14.77 -2.32 -7.01
C PHE A 146 -15.35 -1.58 -8.25
N GLU A 147 -15.52 -0.26 -8.12
CA GLU A 147 -15.95 0.66 -9.16
C GLU A 147 -15.15 1.96 -9.12
N ASP A 148 -15.19 2.72 -10.20
CA ASP A 148 -14.47 3.98 -10.31
C ASP A 148 -14.91 4.99 -9.25
N VAL A 149 -13.92 5.68 -8.67
CA VAL A 149 -14.16 6.77 -7.71
C VAL A 149 -13.74 8.09 -8.35
N PRO A 150 -14.65 9.03 -8.53
CA PRO A 150 -14.32 10.35 -9.06
C PRO A 150 -13.31 11.10 -8.19
N SER A 151 -12.58 12.05 -8.78
CA SER A 151 -11.67 12.91 -8.00
C SER A 151 -12.42 13.70 -6.92
N ASN A 152 -11.71 14.03 -5.84
CA ASN A 152 -12.22 14.78 -4.68
C ASN A 152 -13.38 14.09 -3.95
N SER A 153 -13.42 12.76 -3.97
CA SER A 153 -14.49 11.95 -3.37
C SER A 153 -14.08 11.37 -2.03
N LEU A 154 -15.08 11.10 -1.20
CA LEU A 154 -14.92 10.37 0.06
C LEU A 154 -15.76 9.10 0.01
N VAL A 155 -15.12 7.94 0.04
CA VAL A 155 -15.79 6.63 0.13
C VAL A 155 -15.84 6.23 1.60
N VAL A 156 -17.03 5.94 2.10
CA VAL A 156 -17.27 5.56 3.51
C VAL A 156 -18.22 4.37 3.59
N LEU A 157 -18.11 3.62 4.67
CA LEU A 157 -19.09 2.59 5.02
C LEU A 157 -20.33 3.22 5.67
N GLU A 158 -21.46 2.55 5.55
CA GLU A 158 -22.64 2.87 6.36
C GLU A 158 -22.35 2.67 7.84
N LYS A 159 -23.09 3.42 8.70
CA LYS A 159 -22.95 3.27 10.14
C LYS A 159 -23.35 1.85 10.56
N PRO A 160 -22.61 1.23 11.48
CA PRO A 160 -22.98 -0.09 11.98
C PRO A 160 -24.33 -0.06 12.68
N ARG A 161 -25.14 -1.10 12.44
CA ARG A 161 -26.39 -1.30 13.16
C ARG A 161 -26.07 -1.77 14.58
N ILE A 162 -26.55 -1.04 15.58
CA ILE A 162 -26.42 -1.41 16.98
C ILE A 162 -27.72 -2.12 17.42
N ILE A 163 -27.58 -3.33 17.92
CA ILE A 163 -28.69 -4.11 18.49
C ILE A 163 -28.41 -4.24 19.97
N VAL A 164 -29.28 -3.62 20.79
CA VAL A 164 -29.24 -3.82 22.21
C VAL A 164 -29.88 -5.18 22.48
N LYS A 165 -29.13 -6.08 23.11
CA LYS A 165 -29.66 -7.38 23.60
C LYS A 165 -30.12 -7.20 25.04
N ASP A 166 -31.32 -7.67 25.33
CA ASP A 166 -31.71 -7.89 26.71
C ASP A 166 -30.74 -8.90 27.33
N ARG A 167 -30.48 -8.78 28.65
CA ARG A 167 -29.53 -9.68 29.32
C ARG A 167 -29.87 -11.12 28.95
N LEU A 168 -28.88 -11.86 28.53
CA LEU A 168 -28.94 -13.31 28.46
C LEU A 168 -28.88 -13.78 29.94
N ASP A 169 -30.00 -14.23 30.50
CA ASP A 169 -30.05 -14.93 31.75
C ASP A 169 -29.30 -16.25 31.67
#